data_332a2b3b71d52b4983378e2a46acc5a9
#
_entry.id   332a2b3b71d52b4983378e2a46acc5a9
#
_cell.length_a   1.000
_cell.length_b   1.000
_cell.length_c   1.000
_cell.angle_alpha   90.00
_cell.angle_beta   90.00
_cell.angle_gamma   90.00
#
_symmetry.space_group_name_H-M   'P 1'
#
loop_
_entity.id
_entity.type
_entity.pdbx_description
1 polymer ?
#
loop_
_entity_poly.entity_id
_entity_poly.type
_entity_poly.pdbx_seq_one_letter_code
_entity_poly.pdbx_strand_id
1 'polypeptide(L)'
;DLEKDGKDGDYASDLLTNATIKFIKNNPKDKPFLAVLAYYAVHTPIEAKLEDEKRNQKQLKNIDFGNTPEYINEGEGRRKMRQDDAAYAGMVENIDENIGKLLKTLKDLNIDRNTIIVFSSDHGGLSNDGNKNERHLATTNLPLKAGKGHLYEGGIRVPLFIKWSNELKPKVDDKSIVLGMDIFPTLLD
;
A
#
# COMPACT_ATOMS: atom_id res chain seq x y z
N ASP A 1 -11.17 -10.81 -16.03
CA ASP A 1 -11.55 -11.98 -15.22
C ASP A 1 -10.24 -12.66 -14.76
N LEU A 2 -9.82 -12.36 -13.52
CA LEU A 2 -8.53 -12.81 -12.98
C LEU A 2 -8.42 -14.34 -12.91
N GLU A 3 -9.55 -15.04 -12.75
CA GLU A 3 -9.59 -16.50 -12.72
C GLU A 3 -9.20 -17.13 -14.07
N LYS A 4 -9.40 -16.40 -15.17
CA LYS A 4 -9.05 -16.90 -16.53
C LYS A 4 -7.61 -16.59 -16.91
N ASP A 5 -7.04 -15.53 -16.35
CA ASP A 5 -5.69 -15.07 -16.71
C ASP A 5 -4.62 -15.55 -15.70
N GLY A 6 -5.02 -16.06 -14.51
CA GLY A 6 -4.13 -16.55 -13.46
C GLY A 6 -3.87 -18.05 -13.50
N LYS A 7 -2.73 -18.46 -12.97
CA LYS A 7 -2.30 -19.85 -12.77
C LYS A 7 -1.95 -20.07 -11.31
N ASP A 8 -1.98 -21.33 -10.87
CA ASP A 8 -1.50 -21.69 -9.54
C ASP A 8 -0.06 -21.21 -9.34
N GLY A 9 0.16 -20.51 -8.24
CA GLY A 9 1.44 -19.91 -7.90
C GLY A 9 1.65 -18.47 -8.37
N ASP A 10 0.74 -17.90 -9.15
CA ASP A 10 0.80 -16.48 -9.52
C ASP A 10 0.52 -15.58 -8.30
N TYR A 11 1.25 -14.48 -8.21
CA TYR A 11 1.10 -13.55 -7.11
C TYR A 11 -0.03 -12.53 -7.39
N ALA A 12 -0.98 -12.43 -6.49
CA ALA A 12 -2.23 -11.69 -6.70
C ALA A 12 -2.00 -10.21 -7.10
N SER A 13 -1.05 -9.52 -6.47
CA SER A 13 -0.75 -8.12 -6.80
C SER A 13 -0.20 -7.97 -8.21
N ASP A 14 0.61 -8.92 -8.68
CA ASP A 14 1.12 -8.91 -10.06
C ASP A 14 -0.01 -9.13 -11.07
N LEU A 15 -0.92 -10.07 -10.79
CA LEU A 15 -2.08 -10.34 -11.64
C LEU A 15 -2.97 -9.10 -11.79
N LEU A 16 -3.30 -8.46 -10.67
CA LEU A 16 -4.11 -7.23 -10.65
C LEU A 16 -3.43 -6.11 -11.45
N THR A 17 -2.13 -5.93 -11.25
CA THR A 17 -1.34 -4.95 -12.00
C THR A 17 -1.34 -5.24 -13.49
N ASN A 18 -1.07 -6.49 -13.88
CA ASN A 18 -1.03 -6.90 -15.29
C ASN A 18 -2.39 -6.74 -15.96
N ALA A 19 -3.48 -7.08 -15.27
CA ALA A 19 -4.84 -6.87 -15.75
C ALA A 19 -5.14 -5.38 -15.97
N THR A 20 -4.73 -4.53 -15.03
CA THR A 20 -4.88 -3.07 -15.13
C THR A 20 -4.05 -2.51 -16.29
N ILE A 21 -2.81 -2.95 -16.46
CA ILE A 21 -1.96 -2.55 -17.59
C ILE A 21 -2.59 -2.99 -18.93
N LYS A 22 -3.11 -4.20 -19.00
CA LYS A 22 -3.83 -4.72 -20.18
C LYS A 22 -5.05 -3.87 -20.51
N PHE A 23 -5.83 -3.49 -19.49
CA PHE A 23 -6.98 -2.58 -19.64
C PHE A 23 -6.55 -1.23 -20.19
N ILE A 24 -5.54 -0.58 -19.60
CA ILE A 24 -5.03 0.73 -20.04
C ILE A 24 -4.53 0.68 -21.50
N LYS A 25 -3.76 -0.36 -21.85
CA LYS A 25 -3.22 -0.53 -23.22
C LYS A 25 -4.30 -0.75 -24.28
N ASN A 26 -5.40 -1.41 -23.90
CA ASN A 26 -6.51 -1.71 -24.80
C ASN A 26 -7.57 -0.60 -24.85
N ASN A 27 -7.47 0.41 -23.98
CA ASN A 27 -8.39 1.52 -24.01
C ASN A 27 -8.12 2.39 -25.25
N PRO A 28 -9.16 2.76 -26.03
CA PRO A 28 -9.00 3.68 -27.16
C PRO A 28 -8.42 5.02 -26.70
N LYS A 29 -7.42 5.54 -27.44
CA LYS A 29 -6.70 6.78 -27.05
C LYS A 29 -7.58 8.03 -27.00
N ASP A 30 -8.71 8.01 -27.68
CA ASP A 30 -9.71 9.07 -27.76
C ASP A 30 -10.78 8.99 -26.67
N LYS A 31 -10.71 7.97 -25.81
CA LYS A 31 -11.68 7.79 -24.73
C LYS A 31 -11.03 7.92 -23.36
N PRO A 32 -11.60 8.72 -22.45
CA PRO A 32 -11.16 8.73 -21.06
C PRO A 32 -11.44 7.39 -20.40
N PHE A 33 -10.69 7.07 -19.35
CA PHE A 33 -10.92 5.88 -18.53
C PHE A 33 -10.79 6.22 -17.04
N LEU A 34 -11.45 5.42 -16.24
CA LEU A 34 -11.25 5.33 -14.81
C LEU A 34 -10.80 3.91 -14.47
N ALA A 35 -9.69 3.77 -13.78
CA ALA A 35 -9.21 2.51 -13.25
C ALA A 35 -9.11 2.60 -11.73
N VAL A 36 -9.82 1.74 -11.01
CA VAL A 36 -9.70 1.58 -9.56
C VAL A 36 -9.00 0.26 -9.31
N LEU A 37 -7.76 0.32 -8.82
CA LEU A 37 -6.94 -0.83 -8.52
C LEU A 37 -6.83 -1.00 -7.01
N ALA A 38 -7.54 -1.97 -6.45
CA ALA A 38 -7.51 -2.32 -5.05
C ALA A 38 -6.63 -3.54 -4.83
N TYR A 39 -5.46 -3.34 -4.23
CA TYR A 39 -4.58 -4.43 -3.85
C TYR A 39 -5.05 -5.10 -2.55
N TYR A 40 -4.91 -6.41 -2.48
CA TYR A 40 -5.08 -7.14 -1.23
C TYR A 40 -3.89 -6.97 -0.28
N ALA A 41 -2.69 -6.87 -0.84
CA ALA A 41 -1.49 -6.60 -0.06
C ALA A 41 -1.59 -5.18 0.54
N VAL A 42 -1.20 -5.00 1.76
CA VAL A 42 -0.42 -5.92 2.62
C VAL A 42 -1.30 -6.57 3.73
N HIS A 43 -2.49 -7.03 3.40
CA HIS A 43 -3.40 -7.70 4.32
C HIS A 43 -2.95 -9.14 4.60
N THR A 44 -3.37 -9.68 5.73
CA THR A 44 -3.17 -11.11 6.07
C THR A 44 -3.93 -12.03 5.10
N PRO A 45 -3.39 -13.22 4.79
CA PRO A 45 -2.13 -13.78 5.30
C PRO A 45 -0.91 -12.97 4.83
N ILE A 46 0.11 -12.87 5.71
CA ILE A 46 1.36 -12.17 5.36
C ILE A 46 2.23 -13.16 4.59
N GLU A 47 2.18 -13.04 3.28
CA GLU A 47 2.85 -13.95 2.34
C GLU A 47 3.48 -13.13 1.20
N ALA A 48 4.80 -13.02 1.22
CA ALA A 48 5.56 -12.42 0.14
C ALA A 48 6.04 -13.48 -0.85
N LYS A 49 6.50 -13.06 -2.02
CA LYS A 49 7.29 -13.93 -2.88
C LYS A 49 8.56 -14.34 -2.13
N LEU A 50 8.96 -15.59 -2.27
CA LEU A 50 10.09 -16.16 -1.54
C LEU A 50 11.40 -15.37 -1.72
N GLU A 51 11.63 -14.86 -2.92
CA GLU A 51 12.81 -14.04 -3.24
C GLU A 51 12.78 -12.67 -2.55
N ASP A 52 11.61 -12.04 -2.48
CA ASP A 52 11.42 -10.74 -1.83
C ASP A 52 11.58 -10.89 -0.31
N GLU A 53 10.98 -11.91 0.28
CA GLU A 53 11.15 -12.23 1.69
C GLU A 53 12.62 -12.50 2.05
N LYS A 54 13.33 -13.34 1.29
CA LYS A 54 14.75 -13.64 1.51
C LYS A 54 15.62 -12.38 1.41
N ARG A 55 15.33 -11.49 0.44
CA ARG A 55 16.03 -10.22 0.29
C ARG A 55 15.83 -9.34 1.54
N ASN A 56 14.60 -9.22 2.00
CA ASN A 56 14.27 -8.43 3.17
C ASN A 56 14.80 -9.04 4.46
N GLN A 57 14.81 -10.37 4.61
CA GLN A 57 15.47 -11.06 5.74
C GLN A 57 16.96 -10.72 5.81
N LYS A 58 17.64 -10.61 4.66
CA LYS A 58 19.05 -10.23 4.63
C LYS A 58 19.25 -8.76 5.02
N GLN A 59 18.35 -7.87 4.60
CA GLN A 59 18.40 -6.45 4.96
C GLN A 59 18.15 -6.25 6.46
N LEU A 60 17.19 -6.96 7.04
CA LEU A 60 16.84 -6.88 8.46
C LEU A 60 18.01 -7.22 9.39
N LYS A 61 18.92 -8.12 8.98
CA LYS A 61 20.13 -8.45 9.77
C LYS A 61 21.05 -7.25 9.99
N ASN A 62 20.94 -6.20 9.18
CA ASN A 62 21.76 -5.00 9.25
C ASN A 62 21.05 -3.85 9.98
N ILE A 63 19.80 -4.04 10.44
CA ILE A 63 19.04 -3.03 11.16
C ILE A 63 19.28 -3.19 12.65
N ASP A 64 19.82 -2.14 13.26
CA ASP A 64 19.94 -2.05 14.71
C ASP A 64 18.68 -1.37 15.28
N PHE A 65 17.88 -2.12 16.00
CA PHE A 65 16.70 -1.61 16.70
C PHE A 65 17.04 -1.02 18.08
N GLY A 66 18.30 -1.01 18.49
CA GLY A 66 18.76 -0.53 19.79
C GLY A 66 17.97 -1.17 20.94
N ASN A 67 17.52 -0.36 21.89
CA ASN A 67 16.71 -0.81 23.02
C ASN A 67 15.20 -0.87 22.73
N THR A 68 14.77 -0.66 21.50
CA THR A 68 13.33 -0.75 21.15
C THR A 68 12.85 -2.19 21.33
N PRO A 69 11.87 -2.49 22.20
CA PRO A 69 11.33 -3.83 22.35
C PRO A 69 10.56 -4.21 21.08
N GLU A 70 10.39 -5.51 20.85
CA GLU A 70 9.55 -5.96 19.73
C GLU A 70 8.08 -5.60 19.94
N TYR A 71 7.60 -5.77 21.17
CA TYR A 71 6.23 -5.44 21.61
C TYR A 71 6.24 -4.69 22.93
N ILE A 72 5.19 -3.91 23.15
CA ILE A 72 4.80 -3.38 24.47
C ILE A 72 3.36 -3.78 24.75
N ASN A 73 2.96 -3.78 26.02
CA ASN A 73 1.55 -3.90 26.39
C ASN A 73 0.84 -2.56 26.15
N GLU A 74 -0.29 -2.60 25.47
CA GLU A 74 -1.16 -1.44 25.25
C GLU A 74 -2.61 -1.85 25.43
N GLY A 75 -3.23 -1.35 26.51
CA GLY A 75 -4.56 -1.81 26.93
C GLY A 75 -4.55 -3.29 27.33
N GLU A 76 -5.43 -4.09 26.77
CA GLU A 76 -5.53 -5.53 27.03
C GLU A 76 -4.71 -6.39 26.06
N GLY A 77 -4.00 -5.76 25.11
CA GLY A 77 -3.24 -6.45 24.09
C GLY A 77 -1.79 -6.00 23.98
N ARG A 78 -1.16 -6.36 22.88
CA ARG A 78 0.20 -5.96 22.54
C ARG A 78 0.20 -4.98 21.38
N ARG A 79 1.22 -4.15 21.34
CA ARG A 79 1.53 -3.28 20.23
C ARG A 79 2.90 -3.60 19.66
N LYS A 80 2.99 -3.74 18.37
CA LYS A 80 4.25 -3.90 17.63
C LYS A 80 5.02 -2.58 17.62
N MET A 81 6.32 -2.65 17.93
CA MET A 81 7.19 -1.48 18.04
C MET A 81 8.27 -1.44 16.96
N ARG A 82 8.48 -2.54 16.23
CA ARG A 82 9.52 -2.66 15.21
C ARG A 82 8.93 -2.96 13.84
N GLN A 83 9.62 -2.51 12.79
CA GLN A 83 9.40 -2.95 11.40
C GLN A 83 10.40 -4.08 11.12
N ASP A 84 10.11 -5.28 11.58
CA ASP A 84 11.04 -6.43 11.56
C ASP A 84 10.45 -7.68 10.92
N ASP A 85 9.34 -7.56 10.18
CA ASP A 85 8.74 -8.65 9.44
C ASP A 85 9.16 -8.61 7.97
N ALA A 86 9.98 -9.58 7.57
CA ALA A 86 10.55 -9.65 6.23
C ALA A 86 9.50 -9.96 5.15
N ALA A 87 8.49 -10.77 5.48
CA ALA A 87 7.43 -11.08 4.53
C ALA A 87 6.56 -9.86 4.29
N TYR A 88 6.20 -9.11 5.35
CA TYR A 88 5.47 -7.85 5.19
C TYR A 88 6.26 -6.84 4.36
N ALA A 89 7.56 -6.68 4.63
CA ALA A 89 8.43 -5.81 3.85
C ALA A 89 8.47 -6.22 2.37
N GLY A 90 8.56 -7.53 2.09
CA GLY A 90 8.50 -8.07 0.72
C GLY A 90 7.16 -7.80 0.02
N MET A 91 6.04 -7.85 0.75
CA MET A 91 4.73 -7.45 0.19
C MET A 91 4.69 -5.97 -0.17
N VAL A 92 5.22 -5.10 0.69
CA VAL A 92 5.31 -3.64 0.42
C VAL A 92 6.19 -3.38 -0.80
N GLU A 93 7.36 -4.02 -0.88
CA GLU A 93 8.28 -3.90 -2.01
C GLU A 93 7.62 -4.33 -3.33
N ASN A 94 6.87 -5.44 -3.32
CA ASN A 94 6.13 -5.88 -4.50
C ASN A 94 5.05 -4.87 -4.95
N ILE A 95 4.35 -4.22 -4.01
CA ILE A 95 3.40 -3.14 -4.34
C ILE A 95 4.12 -1.97 -5.01
N ASP A 96 5.26 -1.54 -4.46
CA ASP A 96 6.05 -0.44 -5.02
C ASP A 96 6.53 -0.77 -6.46
N GLU A 97 7.04 -1.98 -6.69
CA GLU A 97 7.42 -2.45 -8.02
C GLU A 97 6.23 -2.44 -9.00
N ASN A 98 5.06 -2.86 -8.56
CA ASN A 98 3.85 -2.91 -9.37
C ASN A 98 3.34 -1.50 -9.72
N ILE A 99 3.39 -0.57 -8.77
CA ILE A 99 3.11 0.85 -9.03
C ILE A 99 4.12 1.39 -10.05
N GLY A 100 5.41 1.07 -9.89
CA GLY A 100 6.44 1.42 -10.86
C GLY A 100 6.13 0.95 -12.28
N LYS A 101 5.64 -0.28 -12.46
CA LYS A 101 5.21 -0.83 -13.76
C LYS A 101 4.03 -0.04 -14.36
N LEU A 102 3.05 0.35 -13.53
CA LEU A 102 1.91 1.17 -13.96
C LEU A 102 2.37 2.55 -14.43
N LEU A 103 3.17 3.24 -13.61
CA LEU A 103 3.70 4.56 -13.95
C LEU A 103 4.53 4.53 -15.24
N LYS A 104 5.36 3.50 -15.40
CA LYS A 104 6.12 3.28 -16.63
C LYS A 104 5.20 3.07 -17.84
N THR A 105 4.14 2.29 -17.69
CA THR A 105 3.17 2.04 -18.76
C THR A 105 2.50 3.33 -19.22
N LEU A 106 2.04 4.17 -18.30
CA LEU A 106 1.44 5.46 -18.64
C LEU A 106 2.41 6.35 -19.40
N LYS A 107 3.68 6.37 -18.98
CA LYS A 107 4.75 7.12 -19.66
C LYS A 107 5.04 6.58 -21.05
N ASP A 108 5.18 5.26 -21.22
CA ASP A 108 5.45 4.62 -22.52
C ASP A 108 4.31 4.87 -23.53
N LEU A 109 3.07 5.03 -23.03
CA LEU A 109 1.90 5.38 -23.83
C LEU A 109 1.76 6.89 -24.09
N ASN A 110 2.61 7.73 -23.48
CA ASN A 110 2.56 9.20 -23.52
C ASN A 110 1.24 9.79 -22.98
N ILE A 111 0.65 9.16 -21.96
CA ILE A 111 -0.59 9.63 -21.29
C ILE A 111 -0.37 10.01 -19.83
N ASP A 112 0.84 9.83 -19.30
CA ASP A 112 1.18 10.08 -17.88
C ASP A 112 0.95 11.55 -17.46
N ARG A 113 1.07 12.50 -18.39
CA ARG A 113 0.84 13.92 -18.12
C ARG A 113 -0.65 14.28 -18.09
N ASN A 114 -1.49 13.52 -18.77
CA ASN A 114 -2.94 13.68 -18.84
C ASN A 114 -3.69 12.62 -18.04
N THR A 115 -3.05 12.08 -16.98
CA THR A 115 -3.64 11.10 -16.10
C THR A 115 -3.50 11.58 -14.66
N ILE A 116 -4.64 11.63 -13.95
CA ILE A 116 -4.66 11.83 -12.50
C ILE A 116 -4.38 10.48 -11.85
N ILE A 117 -3.42 10.43 -10.95
CA ILE A 117 -3.08 9.23 -10.18
C ILE A 117 -3.30 9.56 -8.71
N VAL A 118 -4.17 8.77 -8.05
CA VAL A 118 -4.41 8.86 -6.62
C VAL A 118 -3.96 7.55 -5.99
N PHE A 119 -3.10 7.64 -4.98
CA PHE A 119 -2.64 6.49 -4.20
C PHE A 119 -2.92 6.75 -2.73
N SER A 120 -3.56 5.79 -2.07
CA SER A 120 -3.86 5.84 -0.65
C SER A 120 -4.02 4.43 -0.09
N SER A 121 -4.20 4.35 1.23
CA SER A 121 -4.60 3.13 1.94
C SER A 121 -6.01 3.31 2.51
N ASP A 122 -6.71 2.22 2.77
CA ASP A 122 -8.03 2.21 3.40
C ASP A 122 -7.97 2.51 4.90
N HIS A 123 -6.89 2.10 5.56
CA HIS A 123 -6.61 2.35 6.98
C HIS A 123 -5.14 2.09 7.32
N GLY A 124 -4.72 2.40 8.54
CA GLY A 124 -3.39 2.11 9.04
C GLY A 124 -3.12 0.62 9.24
N GLY A 125 -1.84 0.27 9.33
CA GLY A 125 -1.39 -1.11 9.49
C GLY A 125 -1.89 -1.76 10.80
N LEU A 126 -2.02 -3.09 10.78
CA LEU A 126 -2.36 -3.87 11.97
C LEU A 126 -1.14 -3.95 12.90
N SER A 127 -1.04 -3.01 13.84
CA SER A 127 0.07 -2.90 14.80
C SER A 127 -0.31 -3.24 16.23
N ASN A 128 -1.58 -3.53 16.48
CA ASN A 128 -2.12 -3.79 17.82
C ASN A 128 -3.13 -4.94 17.76
N ASP A 129 -3.03 -5.90 18.68
CA ASP A 129 -3.88 -7.09 18.69
C ASP A 129 -5.16 -6.95 19.54
N GLY A 130 -5.33 -5.82 20.25
CA GLY A 130 -6.47 -5.61 21.13
C GLY A 130 -6.56 -6.71 22.18
N ASN A 131 -7.78 -7.20 22.45
CA ASN A 131 -8.03 -8.26 23.43
C ASN A 131 -7.69 -9.68 22.93
N LYS A 132 -7.12 -9.81 21.72
CA LYS A 132 -6.80 -11.10 21.08
C LYS A 132 -5.30 -11.20 20.87
N ASN A 133 -4.56 -11.70 21.84
CA ASN A 133 -3.10 -11.89 21.80
C ASN A 133 -2.60 -12.90 20.74
N GLU A 134 -3.37 -13.17 19.70
CA GLU A 134 -3.09 -14.24 18.72
C GLU A 134 -2.88 -13.71 17.30
N ARG A 135 -2.99 -12.39 17.08
CA ARG A 135 -2.83 -11.84 15.74
C ARG A 135 -1.34 -11.68 15.39
N HIS A 136 -1.01 -12.01 14.15
CA HIS A 136 0.29 -11.68 13.59
C HIS A 136 0.37 -10.17 13.34
N LEU A 137 1.21 -9.48 14.13
CA LEU A 137 1.48 -8.06 14.01
C LEU A 137 2.76 -7.86 13.22
N ALA A 138 2.63 -7.63 11.92
CA ALA A 138 3.78 -7.55 11.02
C ALA A 138 4.36 -6.14 10.89
N THR A 139 3.66 -5.12 11.41
CA THR A 139 4.04 -3.71 11.20
C THR A 139 3.80 -2.86 12.44
N THR A 140 4.36 -1.65 12.44
CA THR A 140 4.07 -0.60 13.43
C THR A 140 3.69 0.70 12.73
N ASN A 141 2.81 1.50 13.34
CA ASN A 141 2.43 2.82 12.84
C ASN A 141 3.13 3.96 13.59
N LEU A 142 4.19 3.67 14.34
CA LEU A 142 4.93 4.70 15.08
C LEU A 142 5.35 5.86 14.17
N PRO A 143 5.31 7.10 14.66
CA PRO A 143 4.96 7.54 16.03
C PRO A 143 3.45 7.63 16.31
N LEU A 144 2.59 7.29 15.35
CA LEU A 144 1.13 7.38 15.50
C LEU A 144 0.63 6.28 16.44
N LYS A 145 -0.36 6.62 17.26
CA LYS A 145 -0.95 5.69 18.24
C LYS A 145 -1.85 4.66 17.56
N ALA A 146 -1.75 3.41 18.00
CA ALA A 146 -2.56 2.26 17.59
C ALA A 146 -2.44 1.95 16.07
N GLY A 147 -3.48 1.34 15.48
CA GLY A 147 -3.50 0.91 14.09
C GLY A 147 -4.89 0.46 13.67
N LYS A 148 -4.96 -0.40 12.68
CA LYS A 148 -6.22 -0.98 12.14
C LYS A 148 -7.20 -1.34 13.25
N GLY A 149 -8.45 -0.89 13.09
CA GLY A 149 -9.53 -1.16 14.04
C GLY A 149 -9.65 -0.14 15.17
N HIS A 150 -8.78 0.87 15.22
CA HIS A 150 -8.81 1.94 16.22
C HIS A 150 -9.02 3.32 15.58
N LEU A 151 -9.72 4.21 16.27
CA LEU A 151 -9.97 5.60 15.83
C LEU A 151 -8.82 6.56 16.17
N TYR A 152 -7.69 6.04 16.64
CA TYR A 152 -6.48 6.83 16.81
C TYR A 152 -5.75 7.04 15.47
N GLU A 153 -4.85 8.01 15.41
CA GLU A 153 -4.16 8.38 14.18
C GLU A 153 -3.46 7.19 13.48
N GLY A 154 -2.91 6.23 14.22
CA GLY A 154 -2.33 5.04 13.62
C GLY A 154 -3.32 4.16 12.86
N GLY A 155 -4.62 4.29 13.13
CA GLY A 155 -5.68 3.57 12.44
C GLY A 155 -6.31 4.35 11.27
N ILE A 156 -6.37 5.69 11.37
CA ILE A 156 -7.15 6.51 10.43
C ILE A 156 -6.29 7.48 9.59
N ARG A 157 -5.08 7.80 10.03
CA ARG A 157 -4.18 8.69 9.29
C ARG A 157 -3.30 7.87 8.34
N VAL A 158 -3.65 7.91 7.07
CA VAL A 158 -2.98 7.17 6.00
C VAL A 158 -2.32 8.11 5.01
N PRO A 159 -1.30 7.65 4.26
CA PRO A 159 -0.72 8.46 3.20
C PRO A 159 -1.74 8.69 2.08
N LEU A 160 -1.71 9.90 1.51
CA LEU A 160 -2.43 10.23 0.29
C LEU A 160 -1.47 10.93 -0.67
N PHE A 161 -1.30 10.35 -1.85
CA PHE A 161 -0.50 10.93 -2.93
C PHE A 161 -1.40 11.21 -4.12
N ILE A 162 -1.32 12.44 -4.65
CA ILE A 162 -2.01 12.83 -5.88
C ILE A 162 -0.97 13.34 -6.86
N LYS A 163 -0.97 12.75 -8.05
CA LYS A 163 -0.12 13.20 -9.16
C LYS A 163 -0.99 13.59 -10.35
N TRP A 164 -0.83 14.82 -10.81
CA TRP A 164 -1.39 15.32 -12.06
C TRP A 164 -0.37 16.28 -12.70
N SER A 165 0.48 15.74 -13.56
CA SER A 165 1.73 16.39 -13.96
C SER A 165 1.56 17.71 -14.72
N ASN A 166 0.41 17.95 -15.35
CA ASN A 166 0.15 19.19 -16.05
C ASN A 166 -0.39 20.31 -15.13
N GLU A 167 -1.04 19.93 -14.02
CA GLU A 167 -1.79 20.88 -13.19
C GLU A 167 -1.17 21.07 -11.80
N LEU A 168 -0.58 20.01 -11.24
CA LEU A 168 -0.06 20.04 -9.89
C LEU A 168 1.47 20.14 -9.87
N LYS A 169 2.00 21.12 -9.13
CA LYS A 169 3.42 21.20 -8.79
C LYS A 169 3.69 20.32 -7.57
N PRO A 170 4.88 19.69 -7.48
CA PRO A 170 5.25 18.93 -6.29
C PRO A 170 5.19 19.80 -5.03
N LYS A 171 4.45 19.35 -4.04
CA LYS A 171 4.38 19.97 -2.70
C LYS A 171 4.05 18.91 -1.66
N VAL A 172 4.40 19.18 -0.41
CA VAL A 172 3.88 18.47 0.76
C VAL A 172 2.83 19.34 1.40
N ASP A 173 1.68 18.76 1.72
CA ASP A 173 0.62 19.41 2.47
C ASP A 173 0.43 18.65 3.79
N ASP A 174 0.84 19.23 4.89
CA ASP A 174 0.78 18.66 6.24
C ASP A 174 -0.34 19.29 7.10
N LYS A 175 -1.16 20.14 6.50
CA LYS A 175 -2.21 20.91 7.20
C LYS A 175 -3.61 20.53 6.79
N SER A 176 -3.82 20.14 5.53
CA SER A 176 -5.14 19.80 5.03
C SER A 176 -5.59 18.43 5.57
N ILE A 177 -6.82 18.37 6.04
CA ILE A 177 -7.49 17.12 6.41
C ILE A 177 -8.32 16.69 5.21
N VAL A 178 -8.03 15.51 4.69
CA VAL A 178 -8.76 14.90 3.56
C VAL A 178 -9.33 13.56 4.00
N LEU A 179 -10.57 13.31 3.67
CA LEU A 179 -11.24 12.04 3.92
C LEU A 179 -11.35 11.24 2.61
N GLY A 180 -11.41 9.93 2.70
CA GLY A 180 -11.58 9.08 1.51
C GLY A 180 -12.82 9.43 0.68
N MET A 181 -13.88 9.94 1.32
CA MET A 181 -15.10 10.40 0.64
C MET A 181 -14.91 11.68 -0.19
N ASP A 182 -13.86 12.46 0.05
CA ASP A 182 -13.58 13.69 -0.70
C ASP A 182 -12.97 13.39 -2.07
N ILE A 183 -12.41 12.20 -2.27
CA ILE A 183 -11.72 11.82 -3.51
C ILE A 183 -12.70 11.84 -4.70
N PHE A 184 -13.86 11.20 -4.54
CA PHE A 184 -14.82 11.06 -5.63
C PHE A 184 -15.36 12.42 -6.12
N PRO A 185 -15.91 13.33 -5.26
CA PRO A 185 -16.36 14.65 -5.72
C PRO A 185 -15.21 15.47 -6.30
N THR A 186 -14.00 15.39 -5.74
CA THR A 186 -12.83 16.11 -6.27
C THR A 186 -12.43 15.67 -7.68
N LEU A 187 -12.66 14.40 -8.03
CA LEU A 187 -12.40 13.91 -9.39
C LEU A 187 -13.49 14.27 -10.39
N LEU A 188 -14.69 14.67 -9.92
CA LEU A 188 -15.80 15.07 -10.78
C LEU A 188 -15.83 16.57 -11.07
N ASP A 189 -15.17 17.38 -10.23
CA ASP A 189 -15.10 18.84 -10.33
C ASP A 189 -14.01 19.27 -11.33
#